data_f28b61b7c45029cc18542ea18a9c42b6
#
_entry.id   f28b61b7c45029cc18542ea18a9c42b6
#
_cell.length_a   1.000
_cell.length_b   1.000
_cell.length_c   1.000
_cell.angle_alpha   90.00
_cell.angle_beta   90.00
_cell.angle_gamma   90.00
#
_symmetry.space_group_name_H-M   'P 1'
#
loop_
_entity.id
_entity.type
_entity.pdbx_description
1 polymer ?
#
loop_
_entity_poly.entity_id
_entity_poly.type
_entity_poly.pdbx_seq_one_letter_code
_entity_poly.pdbx_strand_id
1 'polypeptide(L)'
;MNTPAYIFSAKEISDCYKAIQMKMPEVKIHYALKANSEIEVLQVLKQNNAYFEVASVGEYSKLLKIHVPAERIICGLPVKPTEWISCLYEKGCRYFVFDLMSELIKIKKIAPESKKILRVNINDLVPESIDFGMAYDAILTNLKYVDFKSSIDGLSFHISNNIDSNKLNVVLNRMDQLLSMMPQRHYVLNIGGGYRLNAPEDFYNVLNSRISKLKSKYNLEIYAEPGNTIINTAGVVRTSVVGVRLRKENQYDLYIDAGKPIGIKTDEKRIPTYIKLLSEAPTCEQREYRFVDITCMHKPHFSIQLSQEVRVGDIFEFGGMGAYTVCLQSAFHAWESPTVIVE
;
A
#
# COMPACT_ATOMS: atom_id res chain seq x y z
N MET A 1 5.51 21.85 19.50
CA MET A 1 4.81 20.68 18.90
C MET A 1 5.24 19.46 19.68
N ASN A 2 4.30 18.61 20.09
CA ASN A 2 4.68 17.37 20.77
C ASN A 2 5.27 16.40 19.76
N THR A 3 6.39 15.78 20.09
CA THR A 3 7.03 14.70 19.33
C THR A 3 6.93 13.40 20.14
N PRO A 4 6.95 12.23 19.49
CA PRO A 4 6.97 12.03 18.05
C PRO A 4 5.61 12.31 17.41
N ALA A 5 5.61 12.83 16.19
CA ALA A 5 4.37 13.13 15.46
C ALA A 5 4.48 12.74 13.99
N TYR A 6 3.40 12.13 13.44
CA TYR A 6 3.18 11.99 12.00
C TYR A 6 2.36 13.16 11.48
N ILE A 7 2.84 13.79 10.43
CA ILE A 7 2.17 14.92 9.79
C ILE A 7 1.95 14.57 8.32
N PHE A 8 0.71 14.68 7.87
CA PHE A 8 0.30 14.40 6.51
C PHE A 8 -0.24 15.64 5.82
N SER A 9 0.18 15.89 4.60
CA SER A 9 -0.37 16.95 3.76
C SER A 9 -1.61 16.47 3.02
N ALA A 10 -2.79 17.02 3.37
CA ALA A 10 -4.05 16.73 2.68
C ALA A 10 -3.99 17.09 1.19
N LYS A 11 -3.30 18.21 0.88
CA LYS A 11 -3.07 18.64 -0.50
C LYS A 11 -2.27 17.60 -1.27
N GLU A 12 -1.14 17.13 -0.73
CA GLU A 12 -0.27 16.17 -1.42
C GLU A 12 -0.94 14.81 -1.60
N ILE A 13 -1.72 14.33 -0.61
CA ILE A 13 -2.54 13.13 -0.75
C ILE A 13 -3.49 13.27 -1.95
N SER A 14 -4.19 14.40 -2.03
CA SER A 14 -5.14 14.68 -3.11
C SER A 14 -4.45 14.76 -4.47
N ASP A 15 -3.32 15.43 -4.53
CA ASP A 15 -2.54 15.62 -5.76
C ASP A 15 -1.97 14.28 -6.26
N CYS A 16 -1.41 13.45 -5.40
CA CYS A 16 -0.91 12.11 -5.74
C CYS A 16 -2.05 11.19 -6.23
N TYR A 17 -3.21 11.23 -5.55
CA TYR A 17 -4.37 10.44 -5.97
C TYR A 17 -4.86 10.84 -7.37
N LYS A 18 -5.01 12.13 -7.62
CA LYS A 18 -5.39 12.66 -8.94
C LYS A 18 -4.34 12.37 -10.02
N ALA A 19 -3.07 12.49 -9.68
CA ALA A 19 -1.98 12.19 -10.62
C ALA A 19 -1.99 10.74 -11.08
N ILE A 20 -2.22 9.78 -10.18
CA ILE A 20 -2.31 8.37 -10.57
C ILE A 20 -3.58 8.08 -11.39
N GLN A 21 -4.70 8.76 -11.09
CA GLN A 21 -5.91 8.68 -11.92
C GLN A 21 -5.66 9.20 -13.36
N MET A 22 -4.95 10.32 -13.50
CA MET A 22 -4.61 10.86 -14.82
C MET A 22 -3.70 9.93 -15.63
N LYS A 23 -2.78 9.22 -14.96
CA LYS A 23 -1.91 8.22 -15.62
C LYS A 23 -2.67 6.96 -16.05
N MET A 24 -3.81 6.66 -15.44
CA MET A 24 -4.63 5.48 -15.70
C MET A 24 -6.13 5.87 -15.84
N PRO A 25 -6.52 6.61 -16.90
CA PRO A 25 -7.84 7.24 -16.98
C PRO A 25 -9.01 6.25 -17.10
N GLU A 26 -8.75 5.03 -17.56
CA GLU A 26 -9.78 3.99 -17.70
C GLU A 26 -9.83 3.01 -16.50
N VAL A 27 -9.10 3.32 -15.41
CA VAL A 27 -8.95 2.45 -14.24
C VAL A 27 -9.58 3.09 -13.02
N LYS A 28 -10.39 2.34 -12.28
CA LYS A 28 -10.87 2.74 -10.96
C LYS A 28 -9.76 2.51 -9.93
N ILE A 29 -9.33 3.58 -9.29
CA ILE A 29 -8.24 3.54 -8.30
C ILE A 29 -8.79 3.22 -6.93
N HIS A 30 -8.49 2.03 -6.42
CA HIS A 30 -8.79 1.57 -5.07
C HIS A 30 -7.56 1.81 -4.19
N TYR A 31 -7.63 2.77 -3.30
CA TYR A 31 -6.54 3.00 -2.35
C TYR A 31 -6.38 1.79 -1.42
N ALA A 32 -5.16 1.22 -1.35
CA ALA A 32 -4.87 0.08 -0.48
C ALA A 32 -4.62 0.53 0.96
N LEU A 33 -5.59 0.27 1.87
CA LEU A 33 -5.57 0.75 3.26
C LEU A 33 -4.36 0.26 4.05
N LYS A 34 -3.80 -0.90 3.72
CA LYS A 34 -2.59 -1.43 4.35
C LYS A 34 -1.39 -0.46 4.32
N ALA A 35 -1.36 0.46 3.35
CA ALA A 35 -0.31 1.48 3.26
C ALA A 35 -0.43 2.51 4.39
N ASN A 36 -1.64 2.97 4.66
CA ASN A 36 -2.00 3.85 5.77
C ASN A 36 -3.52 3.86 5.96
N SER A 37 -4.00 3.54 7.14
CA SER A 37 -5.42 3.47 7.46
C SER A 37 -5.86 4.48 8.53
N GLU A 38 -5.12 5.59 8.70
CA GLU A 38 -5.53 6.67 9.60
C GLU A 38 -6.81 7.34 9.09
N ILE A 39 -7.75 7.58 10.00
CA ILE A 39 -9.11 8.07 9.67
C ILE A 39 -9.04 9.39 8.91
N GLU A 40 -8.16 10.29 9.31
CA GLU A 40 -7.98 11.61 8.72
C GLU A 40 -7.47 11.50 7.27
N VAL A 41 -6.54 10.59 7.01
CA VAL A 41 -6.05 10.26 5.65
C VAL A 41 -7.20 9.70 4.79
N LEU A 42 -7.98 8.77 5.34
CA LEU A 42 -9.11 8.17 4.63
C LEU A 42 -10.20 9.19 4.32
N GLN A 43 -10.42 10.19 5.19
CA GLN A 43 -11.36 11.29 4.93
C GLN A 43 -10.93 12.14 3.74
N VAL A 44 -9.64 12.47 3.60
CA VAL A 44 -9.10 13.19 2.43
C VAL A 44 -9.34 12.40 1.15
N LEU A 45 -9.05 11.10 1.16
CA LEU A 45 -9.28 10.23 0.01
C LEU A 45 -10.77 10.08 -0.33
N LYS A 46 -11.64 9.96 0.68
CA LYS A 46 -13.10 9.96 0.48
C LYS A 46 -13.59 11.23 -0.21
N GLN A 47 -13.09 12.42 0.18
CA GLN A 47 -13.40 13.71 -0.44
C GLN A 47 -12.97 13.77 -1.91
N ASN A 48 -11.91 13.02 -2.29
CA ASN A 48 -11.48 12.85 -3.67
C ASN A 48 -12.22 11.73 -4.42
N ASN A 49 -13.34 11.23 -3.88
CA ASN A 49 -14.12 10.13 -4.44
C ASN A 49 -13.35 8.83 -4.67
N ALA A 50 -12.33 8.55 -3.85
CA ALA A 50 -11.55 7.34 -3.95
C ALA A 50 -12.39 6.07 -3.73
N TYR A 51 -12.00 4.99 -4.40
CA TYR A 51 -12.36 3.62 -4.05
C TYR A 51 -11.31 3.07 -3.08
N PHE A 52 -11.59 1.93 -2.45
CA PHE A 52 -10.76 1.40 -1.37
C PHE A 52 -10.58 -0.11 -1.47
N GLU A 53 -9.35 -0.58 -1.21
CA GLU A 53 -9.07 -2.00 -1.00
C GLU A 53 -8.76 -2.24 0.47
N VAL A 54 -9.40 -3.26 1.05
CA VAL A 54 -9.22 -3.67 2.43
C VAL A 54 -8.75 -5.12 2.53
N ALA A 55 -7.90 -5.38 3.53
CA ALA A 55 -7.39 -6.71 3.86
C ALA A 55 -7.93 -7.24 5.21
N SER A 56 -8.81 -6.50 5.89
CA SER A 56 -9.37 -6.94 7.18
C SER A 56 -10.73 -6.32 7.48
N VAL A 57 -11.45 -6.93 8.43
CA VAL A 57 -12.70 -6.38 8.99
C VAL A 57 -12.44 -5.04 9.70
N GLY A 58 -11.26 -4.89 10.34
CA GLY A 58 -10.87 -3.65 11.01
C GLY A 58 -10.74 -2.48 10.04
N GLU A 59 -10.04 -2.69 8.91
CA GLU A 59 -9.94 -1.69 7.84
C GLU A 59 -11.30 -1.34 7.23
N TYR A 60 -12.12 -2.34 6.94
CA TYR A 60 -13.48 -2.13 6.45
C TYR A 60 -14.33 -1.29 7.41
N SER A 61 -14.23 -1.58 8.72
CA SER A 61 -14.96 -0.85 9.75
C SER A 61 -14.52 0.61 9.86
N LYS A 62 -13.25 0.94 9.62
CA LYS A 62 -12.78 2.33 9.54
C LYS A 62 -13.46 3.10 8.41
N LEU A 63 -13.62 2.49 7.23
CA LEU A 63 -14.30 3.09 6.09
C LEU A 63 -15.80 3.32 6.37
N LEU A 64 -16.47 2.36 7.01
CA LEU A 64 -17.88 2.54 7.41
C LEU A 64 -18.06 3.67 8.41
N LYS A 65 -17.15 3.83 9.38
CA LYS A 65 -17.21 4.95 10.35
C LYS A 65 -17.18 6.31 9.69
N ILE A 66 -16.51 6.45 8.55
CA ILE A 66 -16.50 7.68 7.77
C ILE A 66 -17.51 7.67 6.63
N HIS A 67 -18.48 6.75 6.64
CA HIS A 67 -19.56 6.64 5.67
C HIS A 67 -19.08 6.52 4.21
N VAL A 68 -18.09 5.66 3.94
CA VAL A 68 -17.75 5.25 2.57
C VAL A 68 -18.78 4.24 2.10
N PRO A 69 -19.40 4.45 0.92
CA PRO A 69 -20.36 3.49 0.36
C PRO A 69 -19.71 2.13 0.09
N ALA A 70 -20.41 1.03 0.45
CA ALA A 70 -19.86 -0.31 0.35
C ALA A 70 -19.46 -0.73 -1.09
N GLU A 71 -20.14 -0.19 -2.09
CA GLU A 71 -19.84 -0.40 -3.52
C GLU A 71 -18.49 0.19 -3.98
N ARG A 72 -17.89 1.04 -3.14
CA ARG A 72 -16.54 1.58 -3.37
C ARG A 72 -15.44 0.75 -2.69
N ILE A 73 -15.80 -0.36 -2.04
CA ILE A 73 -14.87 -1.14 -1.21
C ILE A 73 -14.76 -2.57 -1.75
N ILE A 74 -13.53 -3.03 -1.97
CA ILE A 74 -13.23 -4.42 -2.30
C ILE A 74 -12.41 -5.07 -1.19
N CYS A 75 -12.63 -6.37 -0.95
CA CYS A 75 -11.80 -7.17 -0.07
C CYS A 75 -10.72 -7.88 -0.91
N GLY A 76 -9.50 -7.35 -0.89
CA GLY A 76 -8.36 -7.85 -1.67
C GLY A 76 -7.60 -9.01 -1.02
N LEU A 77 -7.89 -9.35 0.24
CA LEU A 77 -7.24 -10.47 0.94
C LEU A 77 -7.65 -11.81 0.31
N PRO A 78 -6.69 -12.63 -0.23
CA PRO A 78 -7.06 -13.87 -0.93
C PRO A 78 -7.59 -14.96 -0.02
N VAL A 79 -7.07 -15.10 1.20
CA VAL A 79 -7.48 -16.13 2.18
C VAL A 79 -7.97 -15.44 3.45
N LYS A 80 -9.19 -15.77 3.89
CA LYS A 80 -9.88 -15.09 4.98
C LYS A 80 -10.47 -16.08 6.00
N PRO A 81 -10.51 -15.75 7.30
CA PRO A 81 -11.37 -16.45 8.25
C PRO A 81 -12.84 -16.44 7.79
N THR A 82 -13.56 -17.52 8.07
CA THR A 82 -14.97 -17.68 7.67
C THR A 82 -15.84 -16.56 8.22
N GLU A 83 -15.65 -16.21 9.47
CA GLU A 83 -16.36 -15.13 10.17
C GLU A 83 -16.08 -13.76 9.58
N TRP A 84 -14.91 -13.53 8.95
CA TRP A 84 -14.64 -12.28 8.25
C TRP A 84 -15.47 -12.14 6.97
N ILE A 85 -15.66 -13.23 6.23
CA ILE A 85 -16.50 -13.24 5.02
C ILE A 85 -17.94 -12.88 5.42
N SER A 86 -18.51 -13.52 6.46
CA SER A 86 -19.84 -13.20 6.99
C SER A 86 -19.96 -11.73 7.38
N CYS A 87 -19.04 -11.28 8.24
CA CYS A 87 -19.07 -9.90 8.75
C CYS A 87 -18.96 -8.85 7.63
N LEU A 88 -18.08 -9.05 6.65
CA LEU A 88 -17.92 -8.14 5.51
C LEU A 88 -19.15 -8.16 4.61
N TYR A 89 -19.70 -9.33 4.32
CA TYR A 89 -20.88 -9.49 3.45
C TYR A 89 -22.13 -8.89 4.07
N GLU A 90 -22.38 -9.11 5.35
CA GLU A 90 -23.49 -8.52 6.12
C GLU A 90 -23.41 -6.99 6.15
N LYS A 91 -22.20 -6.45 6.19
CA LYS A 91 -21.95 -4.99 6.13
C LYS A 91 -21.92 -4.41 4.72
N GLY A 92 -22.29 -5.20 3.70
CA GLY A 92 -22.48 -4.72 2.33
C GLY A 92 -21.30 -4.95 1.37
N CYS A 93 -20.18 -5.53 1.80
CA CYS A 93 -19.09 -5.89 0.87
C CYS A 93 -19.59 -6.90 -0.18
N ARG A 94 -19.32 -6.62 -1.45
CA ARG A 94 -19.76 -7.46 -2.58
C ARG A 94 -18.63 -7.94 -3.48
N TYR A 95 -17.37 -7.64 -3.18
CA TYR A 95 -16.21 -8.03 -3.98
C TYR A 95 -15.19 -8.75 -3.11
N PHE A 96 -14.94 -10.03 -3.39
CA PHE A 96 -13.99 -10.85 -2.65
C PHE A 96 -12.96 -11.46 -3.59
N VAL A 97 -11.69 -11.23 -3.29
CA VAL A 97 -10.57 -11.90 -3.96
C VAL A 97 -10.35 -13.28 -3.33
N PHE A 98 -10.00 -14.27 -4.13
CA PHE A 98 -9.62 -15.62 -3.68
C PHE A 98 -8.50 -16.20 -4.56
N ASP A 99 -7.77 -17.19 -4.06
CA ASP A 99 -6.72 -17.92 -4.79
C ASP A 99 -6.70 -19.43 -4.51
N LEU A 100 -7.60 -19.92 -3.64
CA LEU A 100 -7.76 -21.34 -3.30
C LEU A 100 -9.17 -21.81 -3.60
N MET A 101 -9.31 -23.07 -4.03
CA MET A 101 -10.64 -23.70 -4.22
C MET A 101 -11.46 -23.74 -2.92
N SER A 102 -10.81 -24.01 -1.79
CA SER A 102 -11.46 -23.98 -0.48
C SER A 102 -12.01 -22.59 -0.14
N GLU A 103 -11.31 -21.54 -0.55
CA GLU A 103 -11.76 -20.15 -0.36
C GLU A 103 -12.96 -19.82 -1.24
N LEU A 104 -12.94 -20.22 -2.52
CA LEU A 104 -14.08 -20.07 -3.42
C LEU A 104 -15.34 -20.75 -2.85
N ILE A 105 -15.20 -21.97 -2.31
CA ILE A 105 -16.30 -22.71 -1.69
C ILE A 105 -16.87 -21.96 -0.48
N LYS A 106 -16.01 -21.44 0.40
CA LYS A 106 -16.44 -20.60 1.53
C LYS A 106 -17.23 -19.37 1.07
N ILE A 107 -16.68 -18.62 0.10
CA ILE A 107 -17.33 -17.41 -0.41
C ILE A 107 -18.67 -17.73 -1.07
N LYS A 108 -18.76 -18.79 -1.88
CA LYS A 108 -20.01 -19.23 -2.50
C LYS A 108 -21.10 -19.55 -1.47
N LYS A 109 -20.71 -20.18 -0.36
CA LYS A 109 -21.63 -20.57 0.72
C LYS A 109 -22.10 -19.37 1.55
N ILE A 110 -21.22 -18.43 1.88
CA ILE A 110 -21.45 -17.37 2.86
C ILE A 110 -21.90 -16.07 2.19
N ALA A 111 -21.31 -15.75 1.04
CA ALA A 111 -21.54 -14.52 0.28
C ALA A 111 -21.96 -14.86 -1.17
N PRO A 112 -23.11 -15.55 -1.40
CA PRO A 112 -23.49 -16.08 -2.71
C PRO A 112 -23.61 -15.01 -3.79
N GLU A 113 -24.15 -13.84 -3.47
CA GLU A 113 -24.38 -12.73 -4.42
C GLU A 113 -23.15 -11.84 -4.63
N SER A 114 -22.02 -12.14 -3.98
CA SER A 114 -20.79 -11.38 -4.17
C SER A 114 -20.11 -11.72 -5.49
N LYS A 115 -19.28 -10.79 -5.97
CA LYS A 115 -18.33 -10.99 -7.07
C LYS A 115 -17.09 -11.69 -6.56
N LYS A 116 -16.71 -12.80 -7.19
CA LYS A 116 -15.59 -13.66 -6.85
C LYS A 116 -14.45 -13.43 -7.83
N ILE A 117 -13.39 -12.79 -7.37
CA ILE A 117 -12.25 -12.37 -8.20
C ILE A 117 -11.10 -13.33 -7.96
N LEU A 118 -10.73 -14.11 -8.97
CA LEU A 118 -9.61 -15.05 -8.88
C LEU A 118 -8.27 -14.31 -8.97
N ARG A 119 -7.45 -14.44 -7.93
CA ARG A 119 -6.07 -13.96 -7.97
C ARG A 119 -5.17 -14.97 -8.69
N VAL A 120 -4.49 -14.49 -9.72
CA VAL A 120 -3.56 -15.27 -10.55
C VAL A 120 -2.14 -15.07 -10.02
N ASN A 121 -1.44 -16.16 -9.75
CA ASN A 121 -0.01 -16.12 -9.47
C ASN A 121 0.75 -15.78 -10.76
N ILE A 122 1.68 -14.85 -10.68
CA ILE A 122 2.48 -14.39 -11.83
C ILE A 122 3.99 -14.56 -11.58
N ASN A 123 4.39 -15.31 -10.54
CA ASN A 123 5.81 -15.45 -10.16
C ASN A 123 6.65 -16.15 -11.23
N ASP A 124 6.05 -17.01 -12.04
CA ASP A 124 6.69 -17.64 -13.18
C ASP A 124 7.01 -16.64 -14.33
N LEU A 125 6.31 -15.50 -14.38
CA LEU A 125 6.55 -14.40 -15.34
C LEU A 125 7.35 -13.27 -14.70
N VAL A 126 7.14 -13.02 -13.41
CA VAL A 126 7.73 -11.92 -12.64
C VAL A 126 8.16 -12.48 -11.29
N PRO A 127 9.36 -13.09 -11.20
CA PRO A 127 9.85 -13.73 -9.97
C PRO A 127 9.93 -12.82 -8.75
N GLU A 128 10.02 -11.49 -8.98
CA GLU A 128 10.06 -10.48 -7.93
C GLU A 128 8.66 -10.16 -7.35
N SER A 129 7.59 -10.72 -7.90
CA SER A 129 6.23 -10.51 -7.41
C SER A 129 5.99 -11.25 -6.09
N ILE A 130 4.95 -10.85 -5.37
CA ILE A 130 4.55 -11.52 -4.12
C ILE A 130 3.96 -12.89 -4.47
N ASP A 131 4.38 -13.93 -3.75
CA ASP A 131 3.94 -15.32 -3.97
C ASP A 131 2.52 -15.57 -3.40
N PHE A 132 1.54 -14.93 -4.03
CA PHE A 132 0.11 -15.14 -3.82
C PHE A 132 -0.57 -15.40 -5.16
N GLY A 133 -1.70 -16.09 -5.10
CA GLY A 133 -2.51 -16.38 -6.29
C GLY A 133 -2.47 -17.87 -6.69
N MET A 134 -3.48 -18.29 -7.42
CA MET A 134 -3.55 -19.65 -7.97
C MET A 134 -2.58 -19.78 -9.14
N ALA A 135 -1.78 -20.84 -9.14
CA ALA A 135 -0.83 -21.13 -10.22
C ALA A 135 -1.55 -21.30 -11.58
N TYR A 136 -0.92 -20.85 -12.66
CA TYR A 136 -1.51 -20.82 -13.99
C TYR A 136 -2.01 -22.23 -14.43
N ASP A 137 -1.21 -23.28 -14.24
CA ASP A 137 -1.61 -24.65 -14.61
C ASP A 137 -2.79 -25.17 -13.79
N ALA A 138 -2.85 -24.79 -12.50
CA ALA A 138 -4.00 -25.10 -11.66
C ALA A 138 -5.27 -24.39 -12.17
N ILE A 139 -5.16 -23.13 -12.62
CA ILE A 139 -6.28 -22.40 -13.22
C ILE A 139 -6.75 -23.13 -14.48
N LEU A 140 -5.83 -23.49 -15.40
CA LEU A 140 -6.17 -24.19 -16.64
C LEU A 140 -6.87 -25.53 -16.37
N THR A 141 -6.41 -26.25 -15.35
CA THR A 141 -7.03 -27.52 -14.93
C THR A 141 -8.44 -27.29 -14.41
N ASN A 142 -8.66 -26.29 -13.57
CA ASN A 142 -9.96 -25.98 -12.99
C ASN A 142 -10.94 -25.36 -14.01
N LEU A 143 -10.47 -24.62 -15.01
CA LEU A 143 -11.31 -24.06 -16.09
C LEU A 143 -12.00 -25.12 -16.97
N LYS A 144 -11.61 -26.39 -16.87
CA LYS A 144 -12.32 -27.50 -17.50
C LYS A 144 -13.67 -27.78 -16.83
N TYR A 145 -13.87 -27.39 -15.58
CA TYR A 145 -15.10 -27.56 -14.84
C TYR A 145 -16.01 -26.34 -14.97
N VAL A 146 -17.26 -26.61 -15.41
CA VAL A 146 -18.26 -25.56 -15.65
C VAL A 146 -18.54 -24.74 -14.40
N ASP A 147 -18.66 -25.38 -13.23
CA ASP A 147 -18.93 -24.74 -11.95
C ASP A 147 -17.84 -23.75 -11.54
N PHE A 148 -16.57 -24.09 -11.74
CA PHE A 148 -15.47 -23.18 -11.47
C PHE A 148 -15.53 -21.98 -12.41
N LYS A 149 -15.62 -22.25 -13.71
CA LYS A 149 -15.65 -21.25 -14.77
C LYS A 149 -16.81 -20.25 -14.61
N SER A 150 -18.00 -20.75 -14.26
CA SER A 150 -19.19 -19.91 -14.04
C SER A 150 -19.14 -19.11 -12.72
N SER A 151 -18.30 -19.53 -11.76
CA SER A 151 -18.17 -18.90 -10.45
C SER A 151 -17.22 -17.72 -10.42
N ILE A 152 -16.39 -17.50 -11.46
CA ILE A 152 -15.41 -16.43 -11.51
C ILE A 152 -16.04 -15.19 -12.11
N ASP A 153 -16.05 -14.08 -11.36
CA ASP A 153 -16.56 -12.77 -11.80
C ASP A 153 -15.46 -11.79 -12.18
N GLY A 154 -14.20 -12.21 -12.07
CA GLY A 154 -13.05 -11.39 -12.41
C GLY A 154 -11.72 -12.08 -12.17
N LEU A 155 -10.66 -11.44 -12.66
CA LEU A 155 -9.28 -11.84 -12.43
C LEU A 155 -8.55 -10.74 -11.68
N SER A 156 -7.56 -11.10 -10.88
CA SER A 156 -6.62 -10.15 -10.29
C SER A 156 -5.19 -10.66 -10.34
N PHE A 157 -4.24 -9.74 -10.35
CA PHE A 157 -2.83 -10.01 -10.16
C PHE A 157 -2.19 -8.84 -9.41
N HIS A 158 -0.96 -9.01 -8.93
CA HIS A 158 -0.26 -7.92 -8.25
C HIS A 158 1.18 -7.84 -8.78
N ILE A 159 1.57 -6.67 -9.27
CA ILE A 159 2.92 -6.43 -9.76
C ILE A 159 3.81 -5.88 -8.62
N SER A 160 5.11 -6.10 -8.73
CA SER A 160 6.10 -5.44 -7.87
C SER A 160 6.41 -4.03 -8.39
N ASN A 161 6.97 -3.18 -7.53
CA ASN A 161 7.36 -1.81 -7.88
C ASN A 161 8.44 -1.72 -8.99
N ASN A 162 9.06 -2.82 -9.38
CA ASN A 162 10.17 -2.85 -10.33
C ASN A 162 9.84 -3.56 -11.65
N ILE A 163 8.57 -3.75 -11.95
CA ILE A 163 8.16 -4.30 -13.24
C ILE A 163 8.33 -3.24 -14.34
N ASP A 164 8.91 -3.64 -15.46
CA ASP A 164 9.01 -2.85 -16.68
C ASP A 164 7.81 -3.06 -17.62
N SER A 165 7.74 -2.28 -18.69
CA SER A 165 6.66 -2.37 -19.68
C SER A 165 6.59 -3.73 -20.40
N ASN A 166 7.72 -4.41 -20.60
CA ASN A 166 7.75 -5.73 -21.25
C ASN A 166 7.15 -6.80 -20.34
N LYS A 167 7.58 -6.87 -19.06
CA LYS A 167 7.01 -7.79 -18.08
C LYS A 167 5.51 -7.54 -17.88
N LEU A 168 5.11 -6.26 -17.79
CA LEU A 168 3.69 -5.90 -17.70
C LEU A 168 2.89 -6.42 -18.91
N ASN A 169 3.42 -6.26 -20.12
CA ASN A 169 2.76 -6.74 -21.34
C ASN A 169 2.61 -8.28 -21.33
N VAL A 170 3.62 -9.01 -20.85
CA VAL A 170 3.54 -10.49 -20.72
C VAL A 170 2.45 -10.89 -19.73
N VAL A 171 2.36 -10.22 -18.57
CA VAL A 171 1.29 -10.48 -17.59
C VAL A 171 -0.09 -10.19 -18.18
N LEU A 172 -0.27 -9.07 -18.87
CA LEU A 172 -1.55 -8.71 -19.50
C LEU A 172 -1.93 -9.67 -20.63
N ASN A 173 -0.95 -10.24 -21.37
CA ASN A 173 -1.21 -11.31 -22.34
C ASN A 173 -1.76 -12.56 -21.66
N ARG A 174 -1.23 -12.95 -20.50
CA ARG A 174 -1.78 -14.07 -19.70
C ARG A 174 -3.22 -13.79 -19.27
N MET A 175 -3.53 -12.57 -18.84
CA MET A 175 -4.91 -12.21 -18.47
C MET A 175 -5.85 -12.30 -19.69
N ASP A 176 -5.41 -11.84 -20.85
CA ASP A 176 -6.16 -11.96 -22.12
C ASP A 176 -6.45 -13.43 -22.47
N GLN A 177 -5.44 -14.31 -22.34
CA GLN A 177 -5.61 -15.76 -22.56
C GLN A 177 -6.66 -16.36 -21.59
N LEU A 178 -6.57 -16.07 -20.30
CA LEU A 178 -7.54 -16.56 -19.31
C LEU A 178 -8.95 -16.04 -19.59
N LEU A 179 -9.11 -14.76 -19.86
CA LEU A 179 -10.40 -14.14 -20.20
C LEU A 179 -11.02 -14.76 -21.45
N SER A 180 -10.20 -15.12 -22.46
CA SER A 180 -10.69 -15.78 -23.68
C SER A 180 -11.28 -17.17 -23.46
N MET A 181 -10.90 -17.83 -22.37
CA MET A 181 -11.41 -19.14 -21.97
C MET A 181 -12.69 -19.07 -21.12
N MET A 182 -13.08 -17.87 -20.69
CA MET A 182 -14.22 -17.63 -19.80
C MET A 182 -15.49 -17.32 -20.60
N PRO A 183 -16.71 -17.56 -20.05
CA PRO A 183 -17.95 -17.19 -20.68
C PRO A 183 -18.00 -15.68 -20.98
N GLN A 184 -18.68 -15.29 -22.05
CA GLN A 184 -18.88 -13.89 -22.39
C GLN A 184 -19.87 -13.23 -21.42
N ARG A 185 -19.38 -12.40 -20.49
CA ARG A 185 -20.17 -11.60 -19.55
C ARG A 185 -19.35 -10.43 -19.04
N HIS A 186 -19.92 -9.65 -18.12
CA HIS A 186 -19.17 -8.58 -17.45
C HIS A 186 -18.17 -9.16 -16.43
N TYR A 187 -16.93 -8.70 -16.46
CA TYR A 187 -15.86 -9.09 -15.57
C TYR A 187 -15.16 -7.89 -14.93
N VAL A 188 -14.53 -8.13 -13.79
CA VAL A 188 -13.55 -7.22 -13.19
C VAL A 188 -12.14 -7.72 -13.50
N LEU A 189 -11.28 -6.85 -14.00
CA LEU A 189 -9.84 -7.10 -14.04
C LEU A 189 -9.15 -6.16 -13.06
N ASN A 190 -8.67 -6.71 -11.95
CA ASN A 190 -7.92 -5.99 -10.94
C ASN A 190 -6.43 -6.17 -11.21
N ILE A 191 -5.77 -5.11 -11.62
CA ILE A 191 -4.36 -5.10 -11.99
C ILE A 191 -3.41 -4.86 -10.79
N GLY A 192 -3.96 -4.87 -9.56
CA GLY A 192 -3.22 -4.77 -8.31
C GLY A 192 -2.53 -3.43 -8.06
N GLY A 193 -1.49 -3.46 -7.24
CA GLY A 193 -0.68 -2.29 -6.90
C GLY A 193 0.73 -2.35 -7.50
N GLY A 194 1.63 -1.48 -7.02
CA GLY A 194 3.01 -1.38 -7.49
C GLY A 194 3.24 -0.26 -8.51
N TYR A 195 2.22 0.51 -8.84
CA TYR A 195 2.30 1.64 -9.78
C TYR A 195 2.97 2.85 -9.13
N ARG A 196 3.90 3.51 -9.84
CA ARG A 196 4.67 4.66 -9.37
C ARG A 196 4.43 5.87 -10.24
N LEU A 197 4.25 7.06 -9.65
CA LEU A 197 4.07 8.31 -10.41
C LEU A 197 5.28 8.65 -11.29
N ASN A 198 6.47 8.28 -10.85
CA ASN A 198 7.73 8.48 -11.59
C ASN A 198 8.15 7.28 -12.46
N ALA A 199 7.23 6.35 -12.77
CA ALA A 199 7.51 5.31 -13.76
C ALA A 199 7.77 5.94 -15.14
N PRO A 200 8.62 5.31 -16.00
CA PRO A 200 8.85 5.77 -17.35
C PRO A 200 7.55 5.97 -18.13
N GLU A 201 7.52 6.95 -19.03
CA GLU A 201 6.31 7.30 -19.80
C GLU A 201 5.80 6.12 -20.64
N ASP A 202 6.70 5.34 -21.24
CA ASP A 202 6.36 4.15 -22.00
C ASP A 202 5.59 3.10 -21.20
N PHE A 203 5.83 3.01 -19.89
CA PHE A 203 5.12 2.09 -19.02
C PHE A 203 3.60 2.34 -19.00
N TYR A 204 3.19 3.59 -18.81
CA TYR A 204 1.77 3.95 -18.81
C TYR A 204 1.16 3.94 -20.20
N ASN A 205 1.94 4.25 -21.25
CA ASN A 205 1.49 4.15 -22.65
C ASN A 205 1.17 2.69 -23.00
N VAL A 206 2.05 1.75 -22.63
CA VAL A 206 1.82 0.32 -22.81
C VAL A 206 0.60 -0.14 -22.02
N LEU A 207 0.53 0.22 -20.72
CA LEU A 207 -0.59 -0.15 -19.86
C LEU A 207 -1.93 0.31 -20.44
N ASN A 208 -2.07 1.59 -20.74
CA ASN A 208 -3.31 2.17 -21.26
C ASN A 208 -3.72 1.60 -22.62
N SER A 209 -2.75 1.41 -23.54
CA SER A 209 -3.01 0.76 -24.83
C SER A 209 -3.53 -0.68 -24.65
N ARG A 210 -2.96 -1.43 -23.71
CA ARG A 210 -3.40 -2.81 -23.41
C ARG A 210 -4.78 -2.84 -22.75
N ILE A 211 -5.05 -1.93 -21.81
CA ILE A 211 -6.35 -1.79 -21.15
C ILE A 211 -7.43 -1.50 -22.21
N SER A 212 -7.22 -0.52 -23.08
CA SER A 212 -8.18 -0.19 -24.14
C SER A 212 -8.45 -1.37 -25.06
N LYS A 213 -7.42 -2.14 -25.45
CA LYS A 213 -7.57 -3.38 -26.24
C LYS A 213 -8.38 -4.45 -25.49
N LEU A 214 -8.11 -4.66 -24.20
CA LEU A 214 -8.87 -5.63 -23.42
C LEU A 214 -10.34 -5.22 -23.27
N LYS A 215 -10.61 -3.94 -23.02
CA LYS A 215 -11.98 -3.42 -22.91
C LYS A 215 -12.74 -3.46 -24.24
N SER A 216 -12.07 -3.31 -25.38
CA SER A 216 -12.72 -3.48 -26.68
C SER A 216 -13.09 -4.93 -27.00
N LYS A 217 -12.37 -5.89 -26.42
CA LYS A 217 -12.57 -7.33 -26.63
C LYS A 217 -13.53 -7.95 -25.59
N TYR A 218 -13.55 -7.43 -24.38
CA TYR A 218 -14.33 -7.95 -23.26
C TYR A 218 -15.10 -6.83 -22.55
N ASN A 219 -16.25 -7.16 -21.97
CA ASN A 219 -16.98 -6.25 -21.08
C ASN A 219 -16.28 -6.20 -19.71
N LEU A 220 -15.35 -5.23 -19.54
CA LEU A 220 -14.47 -5.14 -18.37
C LEU A 220 -14.61 -3.84 -17.59
N GLU A 221 -14.66 -3.96 -16.27
CA GLU A 221 -14.20 -2.92 -15.34
C GLU A 221 -12.76 -3.19 -14.93
N ILE A 222 -11.92 -2.14 -14.93
CA ILE A 222 -10.50 -2.28 -14.56
C ILE A 222 -10.27 -1.59 -13.23
N TYR A 223 -9.64 -2.29 -12.28
CA TYR A 223 -9.28 -1.80 -10.95
C TYR A 223 -7.76 -1.81 -10.76
N ALA A 224 -7.22 -0.86 -10.00
CA ALA A 224 -5.86 -0.88 -9.50
C ALA A 224 -5.84 -0.57 -8.00
N GLU A 225 -4.81 -1.07 -7.28
CA GLU A 225 -4.69 -0.98 -5.83
C GLU A 225 -3.41 -0.24 -5.39
N PRO A 226 -3.11 0.98 -5.87
CA PRO A 226 -1.97 1.73 -5.39
C PRO A 226 -2.19 2.15 -3.94
N GLY A 227 -1.16 1.99 -3.11
CA GLY A 227 -1.13 2.50 -1.73
C GLY A 227 0.05 3.44 -1.54
N ASN A 228 1.26 2.90 -1.62
CA ASN A 228 2.50 3.63 -1.39
C ASN A 228 2.59 4.93 -2.20
N THR A 229 2.34 4.88 -3.48
CA THR A 229 2.48 6.03 -4.39
C THR A 229 1.55 7.19 -4.08
N ILE A 230 0.48 6.94 -3.33
CA ILE A 230 -0.51 7.98 -2.96
C ILE A 230 -0.13 8.67 -1.66
N ILE A 231 0.47 7.94 -0.71
CA ILE A 231 0.59 8.44 0.67
C ILE A 231 2.05 8.62 1.13
N ASN A 232 3.03 7.96 0.49
CA ASN A 232 4.38 7.90 1.03
C ASN A 232 5.04 9.28 1.17
N THR A 233 5.03 10.09 0.12
CA THR A 233 5.64 11.43 0.12
C THR A 233 4.82 12.43 0.92
N ALA A 234 3.51 12.22 1.02
CA ALA A 234 2.59 13.10 1.74
C ALA A 234 2.75 13.04 3.27
N GLY A 235 3.51 12.08 3.81
CA GLY A 235 3.72 11.92 5.25
C GLY A 235 5.16 12.16 5.68
N VAL A 236 5.32 12.88 6.78
CA VAL A 236 6.59 13.09 7.47
C VAL A 236 6.50 12.66 8.92
N VAL A 237 7.64 12.35 9.53
CA VAL A 237 7.77 12.17 10.99
C VAL A 237 8.61 13.28 11.56
N ARG A 238 8.10 13.95 12.60
CA ARG A 238 8.90 14.85 13.44
C ARG A 238 9.27 14.18 14.73
N THR A 239 10.54 14.32 15.13
CA THR A 239 11.14 13.68 16.28
C THR A 239 12.09 14.62 17.00
N SER A 240 12.14 14.54 18.33
CA SER A 240 13.10 15.28 19.18
C SER A 240 14.32 14.45 19.48
N VAL A 241 15.48 15.12 19.55
CA VAL A 241 16.70 14.56 20.11
C VAL A 241 16.59 14.57 21.65
N VAL A 242 16.61 13.38 22.24
CA VAL A 242 16.55 13.23 23.72
C VAL A 242 17.90 12.92 24.35
N GLY A 243 18.92 12.65 23.53
CA GLY A 243 20.29 12.43 23.99
C GLY A 243 21.30 12.53 22.85
N VAL A 244 22.51 12.98 23.17
CA VAL A 244 23.64 13.08 22.23
C VAL A 244 24.83 12.38 22.85
N ARG A 245 25.40 11.39 22.15
CA ARG A 245 26.57 10.64 22.59
C ARG A 245 27.71 10.72 21.59
N LEU A 246 28.86 11.21 22.02
CA LEU A 246 30.11 11.12 21.25
C LEU A 246 30.52 9.63 21.14
N ARG A 247 30.75 9.15 19.93
CA ARG A 247 31.25 7.77 19.66
C ARG A 247 32.75 7.78 19.38
N LYS A 248 33.16 8.67 18.48
CA LYS A 248 34.55 8.93 18.05
C LYS A 248 34.61 10.38 17.64
N GLU A 249 35.81 10.86 17.32
CA GLU A 249 35.98 12.20 16.81
C GLU A 249 34.99 12.47 15.64
N ASN A 250 34.22 13.56 15.74
CA ASN A 250 33.20 14.00 14.78
C ASN A 250 32.09 12.96 14.45
N GLN A 251 31.90 11.93 15.29
CA GLN A 251 30.84 10.94 15.12
C GLN A 251 29.96 10.85 16.38
N TYR A 252 28.67 11.03 16.20
CA TYR A 252 27.71 11.11 17.30
C TYR A 252 26.53 10.16 17.09
N ASP A 253 26.01 9.60 18.20
CA ASP A 253 24.67 9.01 18.24
C ASP A 253 23.69 10.08 18.71
N LEU A 254 22.62 10.25 17.98
CA LEU A 254 21.44 11.02 18.37
C LEU A 254 20.35 10.04 18.82
N TYR A 255 20.08 10.03 20.10
CA TYR A 255 18.93 9.32 20.63
C TYR A 255 17.68 10.14 20.36
N ILE A 256 16.68 9.54 19.72
CA ILE A 256 15.45 10.22 19.33
C ILE A 256 14.24 9.55 19.97
N ASP A 257 13.20 10.32 20.25
CA ASP A 257 11.94 9.84 20.82
C ASP A 257 11.08 9.06 19.80
N ALA A 258 11.55 8.89 18.58
CA ALA A 258 10.94 8.08 17.53
C ALA A 258 11.73 6.79 17.30
N GLY A 259 11.07 5.74 16.83
CA GLY A 259 11.73 4.47 16.56
C GLY A 259 10.77 3.41 16.05
N LYS A 260 11.22 2.16 16.07
CA LYS A 260 10.43 1.02 15.63
C LYS A 260 9.05 0.90 16.32
N PRO A 261 8.89 1.19 17.62
CA PRO A 261 7.57 1.10 18.26
C PRO A 261 6.52 2.01 17.66
N ILE A 262 6.90 3.19 17.15
CA ILE A 262 5.98 4.09 16.44
C ILE A 262 5.93 3.87 14.93
N GLY A 263 6.56 2.80 14.43
CA GLY A 263 6.50 2.41 13.02
C GLY A 263 7.64 2.93 12.15
N ILE A 264 8.66 3.60 12.71
CA ILE A 264 9.88 3.93 11.95
C ILE A 264 10.62 2.63 11.62
N LYS A 265 10.87 2.42 10.34
CA LYS A 265 11.57 1.24 9.85
C LYS A 265 13.07 1.47 9.84
N THR A 266 13.77 0.41 10.20
CA THR A 266 15.23 0.39 10.30
C THR A 266 15.88 -0.49 9.24
N ASP A 267 15.10 -0.97 8.27
CA ASP A 267 15.64 -1.78 7.17
C ASP A 267 16.17 -0.87 6.05
N GLU A 268 17.23 -1.32 5.38
CA GLU A 268 17.92 -0.58 4.31
C GLU A 268 17.02 -0.19 3.11
N LYS A 269 15.83 -0.79 3.00
CA LYS A 269 14.89 -0.57 1.91
C LYS A 269 13.91 0.58 2.16
N ARG A 270 13.89 1.15 3.37
CA ARG A 270 12.88 2.14 3.80
C ARG A 270 13.50 3.25 4.64
N ILE A 271 14.49 3.89 4.06
CA ILE A 271 15.10 5.11 4.60
C ILE A 271 14.23 6.34 4.28
N PRO A 272 14.25 7.38 5.09
CA PRO A 272 13.63 8.67 4.75
C PRO A 272 14.08 9.16 3.38
N THR A 273 13.18 9.79 2.63
CA THR A 273 13.53 10.43 1.35
C THR A 273 14.38 11.68 1.54
N TYR A 274 14.24 12.30 2.69
CA TYR A 274 15.12 13.37 3.19
C TYR A 274 15.11 13.40 4.72
N ILE A 275 16.15 14.01 5.29
CA ILE A 275 16.26 14.30 6.73
C ILE A 275 16.59 15.76 6.86
N LYS A 276 15.81 16.50 7.66
CA LYS A 276 15.97 17.94 7.85
C LYS A 276 16.00 18.28 9.35
N LEU A 277 17.02 19.01 9.77
CA LEU A 277 17.03 19.67 11.07
C LEU A 277 16.13 20.91 11.00
N LEU A 278 15.13 20.98 11.88
CA LEU A 278 14.18 22.10 11.93
C LEU A 278 14.60 23.17 12.93
N SER A 279 15.37 22.80 13.96
CA SER A 279 15.88 23.73 14.96
C SER A 279 17.00 24.59 14.38
N GLU A 280 17.11 25.84 14.84
CA GLU A 280 18.29 26.66 14.62
C GLU A 280 19.45 26.08 15.43
N ALA A 281 20.56 25.79 14.76
CA ALA A 281 21.74 25.22 15.40
C ALA A 281 23.02 25.93 14.92
N PRO A 282 24.00 26.12 15.84
CA PRO A 282 25.29 26.74 15.49
C PRO A 282 26.03 25.93 14.40
N THR A 283 26.70 26.62 13.52
CA THR A 283 27.61 26.00 12.55
C THR A 283 28.82 25.41 13.24
N CYS A 284 29.27 24.24 12.77
CA CYS A 284 30.47 23.58 13.24
C CYS A 284 31.19 22.86 12.08
N GLU A 285 32.33 22.22 12.36
CA GLU A 285 32.92 21.25 11.43
C GLU A 285 31.94 20.15 11.09
N GLN A 286 32.10 19.55 9.91
CA GLN A 286 31.24 18.46 9.48
C GLN A 286 31.29 17.28 10.46
N ARG A 287 30.12 16.83 10.90
CA ARG A 287 29.95 15.74 11.85
C ARG A 287 29.02 14.68 11.28
N GLU A 288 29.29 13.42 11.60
CA GLU A 288 28.38 12.31 11.33
C GLU A 288 27.44 12.12 12.51
N TYR A 289 26.16 12.20 12.26
CA TYR A 289 25.09 11.93 13.22
C TYR A 289 24.34 10.66 12.85
N ARG A 290 24.36 9.66 13.74
CA ARG A 290 23.62 8.41 13.59
C ARG A 290 22.40 8.43 14.47
N PHE A 291 21.20 8.28 13.91
CA PHE A 291 19.96 8.22 14.66
C PHE A 291 19.78 6.85 15.32
N VAL A 292 19.41 6.86 16.59
CA VAL A 292 19.21 5.67 17.42
C VAL A 292 17.92 5.86 18.22
N ASP A 293 17.07 4.84 18.30
CA ASP A 293 15.90 4.92 19.16
C ASP A 293 16.25 4.75 20.63
N ILE A 294 15.32 5.16 21.50
CA ILE A 294 15.46 5.02 22.97
C ILE A 294 14.98 3.68 23.49
N THR A 295 14.78 2.67 22.63
CA THR A 295 14.48 1.32 23.08
C THR A 295 15.72 0.65 23.65
N CYS A 296 15.54 -0.32 24.56
CA CYS A 296 16.65 -1.11 25.10
C CYS A 296 17.39 -1.95 24.02
N MET A 297 16.87 -2.04 22.82
CA MET A 297 17.51 -2.76 21.71
C MET A 297 18.66 -1.97 21.08
N HIS A 298 18.74 -0.66 21.29
CA HIS A 298 19.79 0.24 20.79
C HIS A 298 20.13 0.00 19.31
N LYS A 299 19.12 -0.04 18.45
CA LYS A 299 19.36 -0.23 17.01
C LYS A 299 19.56 1.12 16.31
N PRO A 300 20.67 1.31 15.60
CA PRO A 300 20.81 2.46 14.72
C PRO A 300 19.84 2.34 13.55
N HIS A 301 19.30 3.48 13.11
CA HIS A 301 18.39 3.55 11.98
C HIS A 301 19.13 3.97 10.70
N PHE A 302 19.61 5.19 10.67
CA PHE A 302 20.31 5.81 9.53
C PHE A 302 21.25 6.90 10.04
N SER A 303 22.14 7.40 9.16
CA SER A 303 23.09 8.47 9.49
C SER A 303 22.96 9.62 8.51
N ILE A 304 23.39 10.81 8.95
CA ILE A 304 23.46 12.02 8.15
C ILE A 304 24.75 12.79 8.46
N GLN A 305 25.28 13.50 7.48
CA GLN A 305 26.40 14.45 7.65
C GLN A 305 25.81 15.87 7.77
N LEU A 306 26.16 16.57 8.84
CA LEU A 306 25.74 17.96 9.06
C LEU A 306 26.94 18.81 9.50
N SER A 307 26.91 20.10 9.10
CA SER A 307 27.82 21.13 9.62
C SER A 307 27.14 22.01 10.66
N GLN A 308 26.20 21.45 11.41
CA GLN A 308 25.51 22.05 12.55
C GLN A 308 25.74 21.21 13.81
N GLU A 309 25.90 21.91 14.94
CA GLU A 309 26.00 21.27 16.25
C GLU A 309 24.61 20.91 16.78
N VAL A 310 24.28 19.60 16.74
CA VAL A 310 22.99 19.10 17.22
C VAL A 310 23.01 18.92 18.74
N ARG A 311 21.95 19.36 19.42
CA ARG A 311 21.76 19.34 20.87
C ARG A 311 20.49 18.61 21.28
N VAL A 312 20.40 18.23 22.54
CA VAL A 312 19.16 17.73 23.15
C VAL A 312 18.06 18.78 23.03
N GLY A 313 16.88 18.37 22.58
CA GLY A 313 15.74 19.23 22.29
C GLY A 313 15.61 19.64 20.84
N ASP A 314 16.63 19.45 20.01
CA ASP A 314 16.55 19.74 18.57
C ASP A 314 15.56 18.81 17.89
N ILE A 315 14.85 19.33 16.88
CA ILE A 315 13.80 18.62 16.16
C ILE A 315 14.27 18.31 14.74
N PHE A 316 14.10 17.05 14.37
CA PHE A 316 14.28 16.57 13.00
C PHE A 316 12.95 16.22 12.33
N GLU A 317 12.91 16.40 11.02
CA GLU A 317 11.84 15.93 10.15
C GLU A 317 12.38 14.90 9.16
N PHE A 318 11.71 13.75 9.08
CA PHE A 318 11.99 12.65 8.18
C PHE A 318 10.89 12.58 7.12
N GLY A 319 11.24 12.78 5.85
CA GLY A 319 10.31 12.73 4.73
C GLY A 319 10.10 11.33 4.17
N GLY A 320 9.00 11.14 3.42
CA GLY A 320 8.67 9.85 2.82
C GLY A 320 8.22 8.79 3.84
N MET A 321 7.58 9.24 4.90
CA MET A 321 7.15 8.40 6.02
C MET A 321 5.63 8.17 6.05
N GLY A 322 4.95 8.38 4.93
CA GLY A 322 3.50 8.26 4.87
C GLY A 322 2.98 6.82 4.72
N ALA A 323 3.76 5.93 4.12
CA ALA A 323 3.33 4.57 3.81
C ALA A 323 4.07 3.53 4.65
N TYR A 324 3.34 2.53 5.17
CA TYR A 324 3.89 1.40 5.94
C TYR A 324 4.76 1.83 7.12
N THR A 325 4.33 2.87 7.82
CA THR A 325 4.94 3.43 9.02
C THR A 325 3.96 3.41 10.17
N VAL A 326 3.15 4.45 10.37
CA VAL A 326 2.17 4.51 11.46
C VAL A 326 1.28 3.26 11.57
N CYS A 327 0.92 2.63 10.46
CA CYS A 327 0.16 1.37 10.45
C CYS A 327 0.95 0.14 10.94
N LEU A 328 2.26 0.24 11.15
CA LEU A 328 3.14 -0.81 11.65
C LEU A 328 3.68 -0.54 13.05
N GLN A 329 3.11 0.42 13.77
CA GLN A 329 3.42 0.63 15.18
C GLN A 329 3.12 -0.63 15.99
N SER A 330 3.81 -0.78 17.12
CA SER A 330 3.70 -1.94 17.98
C SER A 330 3.52 -1.51 19.44
N ALA A 331 2.97 -2.40 20.26
CA ALA A 331 2.86 -2.18 21.69
C ALA A 331 4.20 -2.43 22.46
N PHE A 332 5.33 -2.52 21.76
CA PHE A 332 6.63 -2.76 22.38
C PHE A 332 6.99 -1.64 23.34
N HIS A 333 7.41 -1.97 24.54
CA HIS A 333 7.65 -1.06 25.67
C HIS A 333 6.43 -0.25 26.12
N ALA A 334 5.22 -0.60 25.67
CA ALA A 334 3.99 0.15 25.94
C ALA A 334 4.09 1.64 25.58
N TRP A 335 4.82 1.96 24.47
CA TRP A 335 4.88 3.33 23.99
C TRP A 335 3.51 3.81 23.56
N GLU A 336 3.21 5.04 23.88
CA GLU A 336 2.02 5.70 23.40
C GLU A 336 2.07 5.85 21.85
N SER A 337 0.89 5.79 21.23
CA SER A 337 0.79 6.05 19.80
C SER A 337 1.23 7.49 19.50
N PRO A 338 1.99 7.72 18.41
CA PRO A 338 2.39 9.06 18.02
C PRO A 338 1.17 9.91 17.68
N THR A 339 1.29 11.21 17.85
CA THR A 339 0.28 12.15 17.36
C THR A 339 0.19 12.06 15.83
N VAL A 340 -1.02 12.00 15.28
CA VAL A 340 -1.27 12.06 13.83
C VAL A 340 -1.99 13.37 13.51
N ILE A 341 -1.42 14.12 12.57
CA ILE A 341 -1.95 15.42 12.12
C ILE A 341 -2.12 15.35 10.61
N VAL A 342 -3.24 15.86 10.09
CA VAL A 342 -3.45 16.11 8.66
C VAL A 342 -3.70 17.59 8.45
N GLU A 343 -2.88 18.25 7.63
CA GLU A 343 -2.89 19.69 7.35
C GLU A 343 -2.97 20.01 5.84
#